data_41bf76a2f4475771eab6379576e83fce
#
_entry.id   41bf76a2f4475771eab6379576e83fce
#
_cell.length_a   1.000
_cell.length_b   1.000
_cell.length_c   1.000
_cell.angle_alpha   90.00
_cell.angle_beta   90.00
_cell.angle_gamma   90.00
#
_symmetry.space_group_name_H-M   'P 1'
#
loop_
_entity.id
_entity.type
_entity.pdbx_description
1 polymer ?
#
loop_
_entity_poly.entity_id
_entity_poly.type
_entity_poly.pdbx_seq_one_letter_code
_entity_poly.pdbx_strand_id
1 'polypeptide(L)'
;MGFFDAFRSRDSTPNQQPNTEPPVDDVLLRALLDGEVIDRQKALTLPAVSGAVDLITSCIASMPVKLYKVKQGDVEEVTDDSRVRMLNSDTGDTLDAYQMKKAMVEDYLMGQGGYCYIQREKNRNKVTGLFYVEDRFVEIMKTYEPIYKHYWLLVMGAEYYPEDFIKLLRNTKDGARGIGLTQEVSKAIETAYETLRYQLGLVKSGGNKKGFLKSNRKLGQDELNILKTAWRKLYQGNNEENVIVLNNGLEFQEASNSSVEMQLNESKKTLMDEINGIFHIYDDFDKTFKLGIYPIVKAFETALNTTLLLEKEKDKYFFEFDVKEIIRASLKERYESYKLAKETGFLTVNEIRREENRNKIEGLDIINVGLGAVLYDTNTHTYYTPNTGDTQSLEAKEDDMLEGHELAHEFDESGNSSDG
;
A
#
# COMPACT_ATOMS: atom_id res chain seq x y z
N MET A 1 62.48 -25.64 41.48
CA MET A 1 62.68 -24.20 41.66
C MET A 1 61.81 -23.56 40.60
N GLY A 2 60.64 -23.10 41.00
CA GLY A 2 59.57 -22.75 40.13
C GLY A 2 59.52 -21.28 39.79
N PHE A 3 59.25 -21.03 38.53
CA PHE A 3 59.18 -19.73 37.91
C PHE A 3 57.80 -19.02 38.12
N PHE A 4 57.03 -19.43 39.12
CA PHE A 4 55.64 -18.99 39.34
C PHE A 4 55.42 -18.12 40.60
N ASP A 5 56.48 -17.73 41.32
CA ASP A 5 56.30 -16.95 42.56
C ASP A 5 56.41 -15.42 42.39
N ALA A 6 56.46 -14.89 41.18
CA ALA A 6 56.65 -13.44 40.95
C ALA A 6 55.32 -12.65 40.69
N PHE A 7 54.12 -13.29 40.83
CA PHE A 7 52.86 -12.62 40.57
C PHE A 7 51.85 -12.55 41.74
N ARG A 8 52.35 -12.66 42.96
CA ARG A 8 51.53 -12.42 44.15
C ARG A 8 52.07 -11.30 44.98
N SER A 9 51.70 -10.05 44.67
CA SER A 9 51.40 -8.96 45.56
C SER A 9 51.04 -7.70 44.77
N ARG A 10 49.75 -7.51 44.58
CA ARG A 10 49.21 -6.18 44.33
C ARG A 10 48.08 -5.97 45.32
N ASP A 11 48.31 -5.06 46.22
CA ASP A 11 47.35 -4.55 47.20
C ASP A 11 46.04 -4.16 46.54
N SER A 12 44.96 -4.70 47.06
CA SER A 12 43.61 -4.29 46.80
C SER A 12 43.30 -2.94 47.45
N THR A 13 43.54 -1.89 46.77
CA THR A 13 42.87 -0.61 47.03
C THR A 13 41.38 -0.79 46.60
N PRO A 14 40.41 -0.39 47.41
CA PRO A 14 39.01 -0.46 47.04
C PRO A 14 38.80 0.51 45.86
N ASN A 15 38.47 -0.09 44.72
CA ASN A 15 38.11 0.65 43.52
C ASN A 15 36.78 1.35 43.78
N GLN A 16 36.85 2.64 44.11
CA GLN A 16 35.69 3.51 43.98
C GLN A 16 35.31 3.49 42.51
N GLN A 17 34.21 2.82 42.21
CA GLN A 17 33.52 3.01 40.93
C GLN A 17 33.26 4.51 40.78
N PRO A 18 33.70 5.16 39.71
CA PRO A 18 33.27 6.50 39.45
C PRO A 18 31.75 6.42 39.21
N ASN A 19 31.02 7.10 40.06
CA ASN A 19 29.62 7.42 39.85
C ASN A 19 29.58 8.37 38.62
N THR A 20 29.66 7.83 37.43
CA THR A 20 29.46 8.60 36.19
C THR A 20 27.96 8.61 35.92
N GLU A 21 27.21 9.40 36.70
CA GLU A 21 26.04 10.05 36.11
C GLU A 21 26.57 10.86 34.95
N PRO A 22 26.05 10.65 33.70
CA PRO A 22 26.46 11.47 32.58
C PRO A 22 26.21 12.94 32.94
N PRO A 23 27.11 13.84 32.63
CA PRO A 23 26.91 15.24 32.95
C PRO A 23 25.58 15.69 32.37
N VAL A 24 24.82 16.46 33.14
CA VAL A 24 23.44 16.94 32.79
C VAL A 24 23.45 17.64 31.42
N ASP A 25 24.57 18.24 31.04
CA ASP A 25 24.77 18.85 29.72
C ASP A 25 24.73 17.84 28.57
N ASP A 26 25.19 16.60 28.76
CA ASP A 26 25.18 15.56 27.71
C ASP A 26 23.78 15.01 27.50
N VAL A 27 22.98 14.94 28.57
CA VAL A 27 21.56 14.54 28.50
C VAL A 27 20.73 15.64 27.81
N LEU A 28 20.99 16.90 28.16
CA LEU A 28 20.34 18.05 27.54
C LEU A 28 20.73 18.21 26.07
N LEU A 29 22.02 17.99 25.76
CA LEU A 29 22.55 18.04 24.40
C LEU A 29 22.00 16.89 23.55
N ARG A 30 21.86 15.68 24.10
CA ARG A 30 21.19 14.56 23.43
C ARG A 30 19.70 14.83 23.23
N ALA A 31 19.00 15.38 24.21
CA ALA A 31 17.59 15.76 24.08
C ALA A 31 17.37 16.91 23.09
N LEU A 32 18.38 17.74 22.85
CA LEU A 32 18.36 18.82 21.83
C LEU A 32 18.81 18.33 20.45
N LEU A 33 19.67 17.29 20.40
CA LEU A 33 20.18 16.69 19.17
C LEU A 33 19.34 15.49 18.69
N ASP A 34 18.73 14.75 19.62
CA ASP A 34 17.69 13.78 19.30
C ASP A 34 16.40 14.57 19.05
N GLY A 35 16.18 14.92 17.80
CA GLY A 35 14.89 15.45 17.34
C GLY A 35 13.76 14.57 17.89
N GLU A 36 12.65 15.17 18.22
CA GLU A 36 11.48 14.44 18.76
C GLU A 36 11.13 13.32 17.80
N VAL A 37 11.28 12.05 18.20
CA VAL A 37 10.96 10.91 17.33
C VAL A 37 9.51 11.06 16.89
N ILE A 38 9.33 11.25 15.59
CA ILE A 38 8.00 11.35 15.01
C ILE A 38 7.39 9.96 15.02
N ASP A 39 6.46 9.74 15.94
CA ASP A 39 5.64 8.55 15.97
C ASP A 39 4.56 8.57 14.85
N ARG A 40 3.90 7.42 14.66
CA ARG A 40 2.82 7.25 13.69
C ARG A 40 1.71 8.29 13.86
N GLN A 41 1.31 8.59 15.10
CA GLN A 41 0.22 9.52 15.36
C GLN A 41 0.58 10.94 14.94
N LYS A 42 1.79 11.41 15.26
CA LYS A 42 2.28 12.72 14.82
C LYS A 42 2.39 12.80 13.31
N ALA A 43 2.91 11.75 12.66
CA ALA A 43 3.01 11.68 11.20
C ALA A 43 1.63 11.81 10.52
N LEU A 44 0.59 11.16 11.05
CA LEU A 44 -0.77 11.22 10.54
C LEU A 44 -1.48 12.57 10.77
N THR A 45 -0.92 13.47 11.61
CA THR A 45 -1.41 14.86 11.70
C THR A 45 -1.05 15.70 10.48
N LEU A 46 -0.07 15.28 9.67
CA LEU A 46 0.28 15.92 8.42
C LEU A 46 -0.75 15.58 7.33
N PRO A 47 -1.42 16.58 6.73
CA PRO A 47 -2.46 16.32 5.73
C PRO A 47 -1.98 15.53 4.53
N ALA A 48 -0.72 15.75 4.08
CA ALA A 48 -0.14 14.99 2.98
C ALA A 48 0.03 13.50 3.33
N VAL A 49 0.49 13.20 4.56
CA VAL A 49 0.65 11.81 5.01
C VAL A 49 -0.69 11.12 5.20
N SER A 50 -1.62 11.77 5.93
CA SER A 50 -2.94 11.17 6.18
C SER A 50 -3.74 10.98 4.89
N GLY A 51 -3.69 11.94 3.95
CA GLY A 51 -4.33 11.83 2.64
C GLY A 51 -3.73 10.70 1.80
N ALA A 52 -2.41 10.57 1.79
CA ALA A 52 -1.70 9.51 1.07
C ALA A 52 -2.05 8.11 1.63
N VAL A 53 -1.99 7.97 2.94
CA VAL A 53 -2.34 6.72 3.63
C VAL A 53 -3.81 6.36 3.39
N ASP A 54 -4.72 7.33 3.53
CA ASP A 54 -6.16 7.09 3.30
C ASP A 54 -6.46 6.68 1.85
N LEU A 55 -5.84 7.33 0.87
CA LEU A 55 -5.99 6.98 -0.54
C LEU A 55 -5.56 5.51 -0.80
N ILE A 56 -4.34 5.15 -0.41
CA ILE A 56 -3.79 3.82 -0.67
C ILE A 56 -4.60 2.75 0.06
N THR A 57 -4.86 2.95 1.35
CA THR A 57 -5.57 1.97 2.17
C THR A 57 -7.00 1.77 1.72
N SER A 58 -7.71 2.85 1.37
CA SER A 58 -9.10 2.80 0.89
C SER A 58 -9.19 2.16 -0.48
N CYS A 59 -8.27 2.46 -1.40
CA CYS A 59 -8.20 1.79 -2.70
C CYS A 59 -8.03 0.28 -2.54
N ILE A 60 -7.06 -0.18 -1.74
CA ILE A 60 -6.82 -1.62 -1.56
C ILE A 60 -7.97 -2.31 -0.83
N ALA A 61 -8.52 -1.66 0.22
CA ALA A 61 -9.61 -2.21 0.99
C ALA A 61 -10.90 -2.40 0.17
N SER A 62 -11.15 -1.53 -0.83
CA SER A 62 -12.31 -1.61 -1.71
C SER A 62 -12.21 -2.69 -2.79
N MET A 63 -11.01 -3.21 -3.08
CA MET A 63 -10.84 -4.29 -4.06
C MET A 63 -11.38 -5.62 -3.51
N PRO A 64 -12.26 -6.30 -4.25
CA PRO A 64 -12.66 -7.66 -3.91
C PRO A 64 -11.49 -8.63 -4.08
N VAL A 65 -11.39 -9.60 -3.18
CA VAL A 65 -10.45 -10.73 -3.29
C VAL A 65 -11.19 -11.92 -3.87
N LYS A 66 -10.67 -12.50 -4.93
CA LYS A 66 -11.19 -13.68 -5.60
C LYS A 66 -10.28 -14.87 -5.38
N LEU A 67 -10.85 -16.06 -5.40
CA LEU A 67 -10.13 -17.33 -5.38
C LEU A 67 -10.28 -18.00 -6.74
N TYR A 68 -9.17 -18.36 -7.33
CA TYR A 68 -9.13 -19.06 -8.61
C TYR A 68 -8.59 -20.46 -8.45
N LYS A 69 -9.08 -21.37 -9.31
CA LYS A 69 -8.59 -22.73 -9.43
C LYS A 69 -8.07 -22.98 -10.83
N VAL A 70 -6.86 -23.52 -10.91
CA VAL A 70 -6.23 -23.95 -12.17
C VAL A 70 -6.55 -25.42 -12.41
N LYS A 71 -7.16 -25.74 -13.57
CA LYS A 71 -7.50 -27.09 -13.99
C LYS A 71 -7.15 -27.27 -15.47
N GLN A 72 -6.17 -28.11 -15.77
CA GLN A 72 -5.73 -28.44 -17.13
C GLN A 72 -5.34 -27.21 -18.00
N GLY A 73 -4.91 -26.12 -17.39
CA GLY A 73 -4.57 -24.86 -18.07
C GLY A 73 -5.67 -23.81 -18.05
N ASP A 74 -6.90 -24.18 -17.74
CA ASP A 74 -8.01 -23.26 -17.57
C ASP A 74 -8.04 -22.70 -16.14
N VAL A 75 -8.48 -21.46 -16.00
CA VAL A 75 -8.63 -20.76 -14.71
C VAL A 75 -10.11 -20.54 -14.44
N GLU A 76 -10.61 -21.15 -13.38
CA GLU A 76 -12.01 -21.06 -12.96
C GLU A 76 -12.10 -20.26 -11.64
N GLU A 77 -13.03 -19.32 -11.54
CA GLU A 77 -13.31 -18.59 -10.29
C GLU A 77 -14.11 -19.49 -9.33
N VAL A 78 -13.64 -19.59 -8.08
CA VAL A 78 -14.30 -20.34 -7.01
C VAL A 78 -15.10 -19.37 -6.14
N THR A 79 -16.42 -19.34 -6.30
CA THR A 79 -17.31 -18.40 -5.61
C THR A 79 -17.81 -18.89 -4.25
N ASP A 80 -17.85 -20.21 -4.01
CA ASP A 80 -18.41 -20.82 -2.80
C ASP A 80 -17.31 -21.26 -1.81
N ASP A 81 -16.38 -20.34 -1.48
CA ASP A 81 -15.35 -20.58 -0.47
C ASP A 81 -15.53 -19.60 0.71
N SER A 82 -15.57 -20.15 1.93
CA SER A 82 -15.74 -19.33 3.14
C SER A 82 -14.65 -18.30 3.33
N ARG A 83 -13.41 -18.56 2.86
CA ARG A 83 -12.27 -17.64 2.94
C ARG A 83 -12.51 -16.40 2.08
N VAL A 84 -13.11 -16.57 0.88
CA VAL A 84 -13.47 -15.43 0.00
C VAL A 84 -14.50 -14.53 0.68
N ARG A 85 -15.51 -15.13 1.34
CA ARG A 85 -16.50 -14.35 2.10
C ARG A 85 -15.85 -13.59 3.26
N MET A 86 -14.92 -14.22 4.00
CA MET A 86 -14.21 -13.56 5.11
C MET A 86 -13.33 -12.41 4.63
N LEU A 87 -12.72 -12.51 3.44
CA LEU A 87 -11.87 -11.46 2.86
C LEU A 87 -12.66 -10.30 2.24
N ASN A 88 -13.97 -10.48 1.99
CA ASN A 88 -14.78 -9.46 1.31
C ASN A 88 -15.96 -8.94 2.14
N SER A 89 -16.34 -9.62 3.23
CA SER A 89 -17.53 -9.24 4.00
C SER A 89 -17.28 -9.41 5.49
N ASP A 90 -17.61 -10.54 6.06
CA ASP A 90 -17.58 -10.81 7.50
C ASP A 90 -16.36 -11.66 7.86
N THR A 91 -15.42 -11.06 8.59
CA THR A 91 -14.17 -11.70 9.02
C THR A 91 -14.36 -12.64 10.21
N GLY A 92 -15.47 -12.50 10.95
CA GLY A 92 -15.67 -13.13 12.27
C GLY A 92 -15.04 -12.34 13.42
N ASP A 93 -14.40 -11.20 13.13
CA ASP A 93 -13.88 -10.22 14.09
C ASP A 93 -14.89 -9.08 14.29
N THR A 94 -14.57 -8.13 15.17
CA THR A 94 -15.30 -6.86 15.31
C THR A 94 -15.14 -5.95 14.08
N LEU A 95 -14.05 -6.11 13.33
CA LEU A 95 -13.80 -5.42 12.08
C LEU A 95 -14.36 -6.23 10.89
N ASP A 96 -15.08 -5.56 10.00
CA ASP A 96 -15.42 -6.12 8.70
C ASP A 96 -14.18 -6.27 7.80
N ALA A 97 -14.33 -6.95 6.68
CA ALA A 97 -13.22 -7.20 5.76
C ALA A 97 -12.61 -5.93 5.17
N TYR A 98 -13.41 -4.88 4.96
CA TYR A 98 -12.91 -3.59 4.46
C TYR A 98 -12.01 -2.93 5.50
N GLN A 99 -12.46 -2.82 6.76
CA GLN A 99 -11.69 -2.20 7.84
C GLN A 99 -10.45 -3.03 8.20
N MET A 100 -10.55 -4.35 8.20
CA MET A 100 -9.40 -5.24 8.39
C MET A 100 -8.33 -5.00 7.34
N LYS A 101 -8.68 -5.01 6.05
CA LYS A 101 -7.72 -4.73 4.96
C LYS A 101 -7.11 -3.34 5.09
N LYS A 102 -7.95 -2.33 5.41
CA LYS A 102 -7.50 -0.94 5.59
C LYS A 102 -6.48 -0.84 6.72
N ALA A 103 -6.76 -1.43 7.89
CA ALA A 103 -5.87 -1.42 9.04
C ALA A 103 -4.54 -2.16 8.75
N MET A 104 -4.59 -3.33 8.11
CA MET A 104 -3.39 -4.07 7.73
C MET A 104 -2.47 -3.30 6.78
N VAL A 105 -3.05 -2.59 5.79
CA VAL A 105 -2.27 -1.77 4.85
C VAL A 105 -1.72 -0.52 5.53
N GLU A 106 -2.46 0.07 6.47
CA GLU A 106 -1.96 1.19 7.26
C GLU A 106 -0.76 0.79 8.11
N ASP A 107 -0.83 -0.37 8.80
CA ASP A 107 0.30 -0.92 9.57
C ASP A 107 1.49 -1.30 8.68
N TYR A 108 1.24 -1.77 7.46
CA TYR A 108 2.28 -2.01 6.46
C TYR A 108 3.02 -0.72 6.07
N LEU A 109 2.29 0.38 5.89
CA LEU A 109 2.86 1.67 5.48
C LEU A 109 3.57 2.38 6.62
N MET A 110 2.96 2.41 7.80
CA MET A 110 3.37 3.28 8.90
C MET A 110 4.06 2.57 10.05
N GLY A 111 3.87 1.25 10.18
CA GLY A 111 4.32 0.44 11.31
C GLY A 111 5.32 -0.65 10.96
N GLN A 112 5.32 -1.70 11.77
CA GLN A 112 6.18 -2.87 11.61
C GLN A 112 5.63 -3.90 10.62
N GLY A 113 4.38 -3.76 10.19
CA GLY A 113 3.68 -4.66 9.28
C GLY A 113 2.25 -4.89 9.71
N GLY A 114 1.39 -5.27 8.76
CA GLY A 114 0.01 -5.68 9.01
C GLY A 114 -0.06 -7.14 9.42
N TYR A 115 -0.71 -7.41 10.55
CA TYR A 115 -0.86 -8.75 11.11
C TYR A 115 -2.33 -9.11 11.24
N CYS A 116 -2.71 -10.29 10.74
CA CYS A 116 -4.04 -10.83 10.91
C CYS A 116 -3.95 -12.29 11.33
N TYR A 117 -4.48 -12.61 12.51
CA TYR A 117 -4.53 -13.98 13.03
C TYR A 117 -5.56 -14.81 12.29
N ILE A 118 -5.19 -16.03 11.89
CA ILE A 118 -6.05 -16.98 11.19
C ILE A 118 -6.57 -17.99 12.20
N GLN A 119 -7.84 -17.85 12.57
CA GLN A 119 -8.49 -18.86 13.40
C GLN A 119 -8.82 -20.09 12.55
N ARG A 120 -8.39 -21.26 13.00
CA ARG A 120 -8.64 -22.54 12.33
C ARG A 120 -9.32 -23.51 13.26
N GLU A 121 -10.11 -24.44 12.70
CA GLU A 121 -10.65 -25.58 13.44
C GLU A 121 -9.52 -26.44 14.04
N LYS A 122 -9.87 -27.33 14.98
CA LYS A 122 -8.89 -28.21 15.67
C LYS A 122 -8.05 -29.05 14.73
N ASN A 123 -8.59 -29.44 13.57
CA ASN A 123 -7.86 -30.16 12.52
C ASN A 123 -7.02 -29.26 11.61
N ARG A 124 -7.02 -27.95 11.85
CA ARG A 124 -6.34 -26.92 11.09
C ARG A 124 -6.66 -26.83 9.58
N ASN A 125 -7.67 -27.55 9.11
CA ASN A 125 -7.99 -27.59 7.69
C ASN A 125 -8.96 -26.51 7.24
N LYS A 126 -9.78 -25.99 8.15
CA LYS A 126 -10.80 -24.99 7.83
C LYS A 126 -10.56 -23.70 8.59
N VAL A 127 -10.53 -22.60 7.88
CA VAL A 127 -10.48 -21.26 8.44
C VAL A 127 -11.88 -20.88 8.94
N THR A 128 -11.97 -20.40 10.19
CA THR A 128 -13.23 -20.02 10.84
C THR A 128 -13.32 -18.53 11.12
N GLY A 129 -12.21 -17.80 11.10
CA GLY A 129 -12.18 -16.36 11.30
C GLY A 129 -10.81 -15.75 10.98
N LEU A 130 -10.82 -14.46 10.72
CA LEU A 130 -9.66 -13.62 10.46
C LEU A 130 -9.70 -12.46 11.46
N PHE A 131 -8.71 -12.36 12.34
CA PHE A 131 -8.68 -11.39 13.43
C PHE A 131 -7.51 -10.45 13.24
N TYR A 132 -7.79 -9.18 13.04
CA TYR A 132 -6.76 -8.16 12.94
C TYR A 132 -6.06 -7.97 14.29
N VAL A 133 -4.73 -7.88 14.26
CA VAL A 133 -3.91 -7.59 15.43
C VAL A 133 -3.04 -6.37 15.12
N GLU A 134 -3.25 -5.30 15.88
CA GLU A 134 -2.48 -4.08 15.74
C GLU A 134 -0.98 -4.33 15.99
N ASP A 135 -0.13 -3.80 15.14
CA ASP A 135 1.31 -4.08 15.09
C ASP A 135 2.05 -3.80 16.41
N ARG A 136 1.57 -2.81 17.20
CA ARG A 136 2.15 -2.48 18.52
C ARG A 136 2.00 -3.59 19.57
N PHE A 137 1.04 -4.52 19.38
CA PHE A 137 0.85 -5.66 20.29
C PHE A 137 1.61 -6.90 19.84
N VAL A 138 2.30 -6.83 18.70
CA VAL A 138 3.06 -7.94 18.13
C VAL A 138 4.54 -7.75 18.40
N GLU A 139 5.10 -8.63 19.22
CA GLU A 139 6.52 -8.73 19.46
C GLU A 139 7.09 -9.91 18.67
N ILE A 140 8.33 -9.79 18.19
CA ILE A 140 9.00 -10.81 17.41
C ILE A 140 10.15 -11.40 18.23
N MET A 141 10.03 -12.68 18.57
CA MET A 141 11.16 -13.48 19.08
C MET A 141 11.81 -14.24 17.93
N LYS A 142 13.09 -14.01 17.69
CA LYS A 142 13.83 -14.65 16.61
C LYS A 142 15.13 -15.29 17.08
N THR A 143 15.52 -16.38 16.41
CA THR A 143 16.85 -16.96 16.53
C THR A 143 17.85 -16.13 15.75
N TYR A 144 19.11 -16.12 16.19
CA TYR A 144 20.20 -15.40 15.53
C TYR A 144 20.85 -16.19 14.37
N GLU A 145 20.17 -17.24 13.89
CA GLU A 145 20.66 -18.04 12.77
C GLU A 145 20.39 -17.30 11.45
N PRO A 146 21.43 -16.92 10.68
CA PRO A 146 21.23 -16.07 9.51
C PRO A 146 20.68 -16.83 8.28
N ILE A 147 20.86 -18.16 8.22
CA ILE A 147 20.40 -19.00 7.10
C ILE A 147 19.01 -19.54 7.40
N TYR A 148 18.85 -20.25 8.52
CA TYR A 148 17.59 -20.84 8.95
C TYR A 148 16.90 -19.88 9.94
N LYS A 149 16.18 -18.90 9.41
CA LYS A 149 15.51 -17.85 10.20
C LYS A 149 14.24 -18.41 10.84
N HIS A 150 14.33 -18.75 12.12
CA HIS A 150 13.14 -19.11 12.91
C HIS A 150 12.74 -17.98 13.82
N TYR A 151 11.44 -17.74 13.90
CA TYR A 151 10.87 -16.74 14.81
C TYR A 151 9.47 -17.15 15.26
N TRP A 152 9.03 -16.54 16.33
CA TRP A 152 7.68 -16.64 16.88
C TRP A 152 7.10 -15.25 17.03
N LEU A 153 5.78 -15.17 16.96
CA LEU A 153 5.02 -13.96 17.24
C LEU A 153 4.51 -14.05 18.67
N LEU A 154 4.81 -13.04 19.48
CA LEU A 154 4.22 -12.88 20.80
C LEU A 154 3.15 -11.80 20.72
N VAL A 155 1.92 -12.16 21.10
CA VAL A 155 0.82 -11.21 21.21
C VAL A 155 0.38 -11.20 22.67
N MET A 156 0.60 -10.08 23.36
CA MET A 156 0.30 -9.95 24.80
C MET A 156 0.92 -11.07 25.67
N GLY A 157 2.12 -11.52 25.30
CA GLY A 157 2.86 -12.57 26.00
C GLY A 157 2.47 -14.01 25.64
N ALA A 158 1.49 -14.23 24.77
CA ALA A 158 1.18 -15.55 24.21
C ALA A 158 1.97 -15.80 22.93
N GLU A 159 2.54 -16.99 22.81
CA GLU A 159 3.34 -17.41 21.65
C GLU A 159 2.46 -17.97 20.53
N TYR A 160 2.74 -17.57 19.30
CA TYR A 160 2.08 -18.03 18.08
C TYR A 160 3.08 -18.39 17.00
N TYR A 161 2.68 -19.31 16.14
CA TYR A 161 3.48 -19.66 14.97
C TYR A 161 3.28 -18.63 13.83
N PRO A 162 4.32 -18.34 13.02
CA PRO A 162 4.22 -17.42 11.89
C PRO A 162 3.17 -17.82 10.85
N GLU A 163 2.87 -19.10 10.73
CA GLU A 163 1.88 -19.67 9.81
C GLU A 163 0.44 -19.44 10.24
N ASP A 164 0.22 -19.07 11.50
CA ASP A 164 -1.09 -18.73 12.01
C ASP A 164 -1.47 -17.26 11.73
N PHE A 165 -0.59 -16.50 11.02
CA PHE A 165 -0.82 -15.10 10.69
C PHE A 165 -0.68 -14.81 9.20
N ILE A 166 -1.59 -14.03 8.64
CA ILE A 166 -1.35 -13.28 7.41
C ILE A 166 -0.45 -12.10 7.79
N LYS A 167 0.72 -12.00 7.16
CA LYS A 167 1.73 -10.97 7.45
C LYS A 167 1.98 -10.15 6.22
N LEU A 168 1.65 -8.87 6.27
CA LEU A 168 1.94 -7.90 5.23
C LEU A 168 3.13 -7.05 5.69
N LEU A 169 4.33 -7.32 5.15
CA LEU A 169 5.60 -6.77 5.62
C LEU A 169 6.29 -5.95 4.54
N ARG A 170 6.58 -4.67 4.85
CA ARG A 170 7.30 -3.77 3.96
C ARG A 170 8.80 -3.84 4.22
N ASN A 171 9.62 -3.92 3.14
CA ASN A 171 11.08 -3.89 3.20
C ASN A 171 11.72 -4.86 4.21
N THR A 172 11.06 -6.01 4.45
CA THR A 172 11.56 -7.01 5.39
C THR A 172 12.83 -7.69 4.87
N LYS A 173 13.79 -7.97 5.76
CA LYS A 173 15.00 -8.74 5.49
C LYS A 173 15.01 -10.10 6.17
N ASP A 174 14.18 -10.26 7.20
CA ASP A 174 14.10 -11.48 7.99
C ASP A 174 12.76 -12.22 7.85
N GLY A 175 11.78 -11.62 7.16
CA GLY A 175 10.44 -12.18 6.99
C GLY A 175 9.59 -12.13 8.26
N ALA A 176 10.08 -11.46 9.29
CA ALA A 176 9.41 -11.37 10.59
C ALA A 176 8.87 -9.96 10.86
N ARG A 177 9.68 -8.94 10.56
CA ARG A 177 9.35 -7.52 10.79
C ARG A 177 9.57 -6.70 9.53
N GLY A 178 8.66 -5.80 9.23
CA GLY A 178 8.80 -4.78 8.21
C GLY A 178 9.41 -3.49 8.73
N ILE A 179 9.65 -2.55 7.83
CA ILE A 179 10.11 -1.20 8.12
C ILE A 179 9.09 -0.22 7.55
N GLY A 180 8.39 0.49 8.43
CA GLY A 180 7.42 1.50 8.03
C GLY A 180 8.08 2.77 7.47
N LEU A 181 7.29 3.53 6.70
CA LEU A 181 7.76 4.81 6.13
C LEU A 181 8.15 5.82 7.20
N THR A 182 7.50 5.82 8.36
CA THR A 182 7.85 6.68 9.50
C THR A 182 9.28 6.49 9.99
N GLN A 183 9.82 5.27 9.89
CA GLN A 183 11.20 4.98 10.26
C GLN A 183 12.17 5.30 9.11
N GLU A 184 11.80 4.96 7.87
CA GLU A 184 12.68 5.09 6.72
C GLU A 184 12.91 6.55 6.31
N VAL A 185 11.88 7.38 6.37
CA VAL A 185 11.92 8.80 5.97
C VAL A 185 11.59 9.75 7.13
N SER A 186 11.97 9.37 8.34
CA SER A 186 11.67 10.10 9.57
C SER A 186 12.03 11.58 9.50
N LYS A 187 13.18 11.92 8.93
CA LYS A 187 13.66 13.32 8.82
C LYS A 187 12.79 14.19 7.92
N ALA A 188 12.29 13.66 6.80
CA ALA A 188 11.39 14.41 5.92
C ALA A 188 10.06 14.70 6.60
N ILE A 189 9.50 13.71 7.28
CA ILE A 189 8.25 13.82 8.05
C ILE A 189 8.46 14.79 9.23
N GLU A 190 9.58 14.72 9.95
CA GLU A 190 9.93 15.62 11.03
C GLU A 190 10.00 17.08 10.55
N THR A 191 10.71 17.32 9.44
CA THR A 191 10.81 18.67 8.84
C THR A 191 9.43 19.20 8.47
N ALA A 192 8.58 18.39 7.87
CA ALA A 192 7.22 18.77 7.52
C ALA A 192 6.37 19.06 8.77
N TYR A 193 6.50 18.26 9.82
CA TYR A 193 5.79 18.44 11.09
C TYR A 193 6.20 19.75 11.79
N GLU A 194 7.49 20.01 11.92
CA GLU A 194 7.99 21.25 12.53
C GLU A 194 7.62 22.49 11.70
N THR A 195 7.60 22.37 10.37
CA THR A 195 7.11 23.44 9.49
C THR A 195 5.64 23.75 9.74
N LEU A 196 4.80 22.72 9.86
CA LEU A 196 3.38 22.86 10.20
C LEU A 196 3.20 23.48 11.59
N ARG A 197 3.96 23.04 12.59
CA ARG A 197 3.95 23.55 13.95
C ARG A 197 4.36 25.02 14.01
N TYR A 198 5.39 25.40 13.25
CA TYR A 198 5.82 26.79 13.13
C TYR A 198 4.72 27.67 12.53
N GLN A 199 4.08 27.22 11.43
CA GLN A 199 2.96 27.94 10.81
C GLN A 199 1.78 28.07 11.77
N LEU A 200 1.44 27.02 12.50
CA LEU A 200 0.39 27.05 13.52
C LEU A 200 0.71 28.08 14.62
N GLY A 201 1.98 28.17 15.04
CA GLY A 201 2.48 29.18 15.98
C GLY A 201 2.30 30.60 15.46
N LEU A 202 2.60 30.84 14.17
CA LEU A 202 2.38 32.14 13.53
C LEU A 202 0.89 32.53 13.51
N VAL A 203 0.03 31.59 13.13
CA VAL A 203 -1.43 31.83 13.11
C VAL A 203 -1.97 32.09 14.51
N LYS A 204 -1.56 31.29 15.52
CA LYS A 204 -1.98 31.50 16.91
C LYS A 204 -1.50 32.82 17.51
N SER A 205 -0.35 33.32 17.07
CA SER A 205 0.14 34.65 17.47
C SER A 205 -0.52 35.82 16.72
N GLY A 206 -1.57 35.53 15.94
CA GLY A 206 -2.34 36.55 15.21
C GLY A 206 -1.61 37.14 14.01
N GLY A 207 -0.61 36.44 13.46
CA GLY A 207 0.23 36.95 12.37
C GLY A 207 1.07 38.15 12.78
N ASN A 208 1.19 38.43 14.07
CA ASN A 208 1.91 39.56 14.59
C ASN A 208 3.38 39.49 14.18
N LYS A 209 3.77 40.41 13.34
CA LYS A 209 5.14 40.53 12.83
C LYS A 209 6.09 40.77 14.00
N LYS A 210 7.07 39.90 14.12
CA LYS A 210 8.18 40.12 15.05
C LYS A 210 8.86 41.42 14.67
N GLY A 211 9.15 42.26 15.63
CA GLY A 211 9.80 43.52 15.42
C GLY A 211 10.67 43.89 16.60
N PHE A 212 11.45 44.96 16.42
CA PHE A 212 12.28 45.54 17.44
C PHE A 212 11.66 46.83 17.95
N LEU A 213 11.65 46.99 19.27
CA LEU A 213 11.40 48.29 19.88
C LEU A 213 12.71 49.07 19.96
N LYS A 214 12.81 50.15 19.20
CA LYS A 214 13.94 51.05 19.23
C LYS A 214 13.61 52.21 20.16
N SER A 215 14.52 52.51 21.08
CA SER A 215 14.40 53.64 21.97
C SER A 215 15.50 54.65 21.69
N ASN A 216 15.14 55.93 21.64
CA ASN A 216 16.12 57.02 21.46
C ASN A 216 16.86 57.37 22.77
N ARG A 217 16.43 56.77 23.92
CA ARG A 217 17.07 56.90 25.21
C ARG A 217 17.35 55.56 25.87
N LYS A 218 18.32 55.52 26.80
CA LYS A 218 18.56 54.36 27.63
C LYS A 218 17.40 54.16 28.61
N LEU A 219 16.73 53.00 28.51
CA LEU A 219 15.61 52.65 29.43
C LEU A 219 16.19 51.98 30.69
N GLY A 220 15.54 52.31 31.84
CA GLY A 220 15.85 51.66 33.10
C GLY A 220 15.35 50.20 33.11
N GLN A 221 15.84 49.38 34.06
CA GLN A 221 15.46 47.96 34.15
C GLN A 221 13.96 47.78 34.42
N ASP A 222 13.34 48.63 35.23
CA ASP A 222 11.89 48.60 35.54
C ASP A 222 11.06 48.95 34.32
N GLU A 223 11.45 49.94 33.55
CA GLU A 223 10.80 50.32 32.28
C GLU A 223 10.87 49.17 31.27
N LEU A 224 12.01 48.47 31.17
CA LEU A 224 12.18 47.29 30.32
C LEU A 224 11.29 46.14 30.74
N ASN A 225 11.11 45.89 32.04
CA ASN A 225 10.24 44.84 32.56
C ASN A 225 8.76 45.14 32.28
N ILE A 226 8.36 46.36 32.46
CA ILE A 226 6.99 46.83 32.14
C ILE A 226 6.71 46.64 30.65
N LEU A 227 7.65 47.08 29.81
CA LEU A 227 7.54 46.96 28.35
C LEU A 227 7.45 45.47 27.92
N LYS A 228 8.30 44.61 28.46
CA LYS A 228 8.28 43.17 28.20
C LYS A 228 6.95 42.56 28.61
N THR A 229 6.38 42.98 29.72
CA THR A 229 5.12 42.47 30.21
C THR A 229 3.93 42.93 29.36
N ALA A 230 3.90 44.20 28.98
CA ALA A 230 2.89 44.76 28.08
C ALA A 230 2.97 44.11 26.70
N TRP A 231 4.21 43.91 26.17
CA TRP A 231 4.45 43.24 24.90
C TRP A 231 4.02 41.76 24.90
N ARG A 232 4.30 41.02 25.98
CA ARG A 232 3.80 39.65 26.15
C ARG A 232 2.29 39.58 26.15
N LYS A 233 1.61 40.46 26.85
CA LYS A 233 0.14 40.47 26.89
C LYS A 233 -0.49 40.69 25.51
N LEU A 234 0.12 41.54 24.70
CA LEU A 234 -0.33 41.78 23.32
C LEU A 234 -0.18 40.55 22.42
N TYR A 235 0.95 39.83 22.56
CA TYR A 235 1.23 38.62 21.75
C TYR A 235 0.53 37.36 22.25
N GLN A 236 -0.09 37.36 23.45
CA GLN A 236 -0.81 36.22 24.00
C GLN A 236 -2.29 36.10 23.52
N GLY A 237 -2.72 36.98 22.61
CA GLY A 237 -3.91 36.69 21.78
C GLY A 237 -5.27 36.91 22.45
N ASN A 238 -5.34 37.49 23.66
CA ASN A 238 -6.63 37.66 24.38
C ASN A 238 -7.03 39.14 24.65
N ASN A 239 -6.52 40.08 23.86
CA ASN A 239 -6.86 41.48 24.05
C ASN A 239 -7.78 42.00 22.94
N GLU A 240 -8.93 42.54 23.31
CA GLU A 240 -9.83 43.26 22.44
C GLU A 240 -9.24 44.60 21.93
N GLU A 241 -8.11 45.04 22.53
CA GLU A 241 -7.42 46.27 22.13
C GLU A 241 -6.17 45.95 21.28
N ASN A 242 -6.33 45.96 19.98
CA ASN A 242 -5.25 45.70 19.01
C ASN A 242 -4.31 46.92 18.80
N VAL A 243 -4.25 47.88 19.69
CA VAL A 243 -3.49 49.09 19.56
C VAL A 243 -2.49 49.29 20.71
N ILE A 244 -1.19 49.37 20.39
CA ILE A 244 -0.16 49.77 21.33
C ILE A 244 0.10 51.23 21.14
N VAL A 245 -0.07 52.02 22.20
CA VAL A 245 0.43 53.42 22.23
C VAL A 245 1.86 53.42 22.71
N LEU A 246 2.80 53.74 21.81
CA LEU A 246 4.23 53.85 22.11
C LEU A 246 4.52 55.31 22.52
N ASN A 247 4.85 55.52 23.79
CA ASN A 247 5.22 56.85 24.33
C ASN A 247 6.74 56.96 24.46
N ASN A 248 7.22 58.18 24.67
CA ASN A 248 8.62 58.46 25.06
C ASN A 248 9.72 58.09 24.05
N GLY A 249 9.48 58.30 22.77
CA GLY A 249 10.50 58.07 21.75
C GLY A 249 10.80 56.59 21.49
N LEU A 250 9.81 55.75 21.72
CA LEU A 250 9.81 54.34 21.28
C LEU A 250 9.27 54.24 19.87
N GLU A 251 10.01 53.60 18.98
CA GLU A 251 9.57 53.28 17.62
C GLU A 251 9.52 51.76 17.44
N PHE A 252 8.48 51.30 16.84
CA PHE A 252 8.39 49.89 16.44
C PHE A 252 8.95 49.73 15.02
N GLN A 253 10.02 48.99 14.89
CA GLN A 253 10.58 48.63 13.61
C GLN A 253 10.24 47.18 13.29
N GLU A 254 9.41 46.97 12.29
CA GLU A 254 9.09 45.64 11.82
C GLU A 254 10.36 44.90 11.33
N ALA A 255 10.57 43.68 11.80
CA ALA A 255 11.47 42.75 11.12
C ALA A 255 10.82 42.34 9.80
N SER A 256 11.41 42.73 8.68
CA SER A 256 10.89 42.46 7.34
C SER A 256 10.68 40.93 7.11
N ASN A 257 9.45 40.46 7.19
CA ASN A 257 9.10 39.04 7.10
C ASN A 257 8.38 38.66 5.82
N SER A 258 8.16 39.55 4.85
CA SER A 258 7.41 39.25 3.62
C SER A 258 8.08 38.16 2.77
N SER A 259 9.40 38.09 2.74
CA SER A 259 10.13 37.02 2.02
C SER A 259 10.07 35.68 2.74
N VAL A 260 10.00 35.67 4.08
CA VAL A 260 9.94 34.45 4.88
C VAL A 260 8.56 33.75 4.72
N GLU A 261 7.47 34.52 4.65
CA GLU A 261 6.12 33.95 4.44
C GLU A 261 5.96 33.36 3.03
N MET A 262 6.53 33.99 2.00
CA MET A 262 6.55 33.44 0.64
C MET A 262 7.38 32.16 0.59
N GLN A 263 8.58 32.16 1.18
CA GLN A 263 9.43 30.97 1.25
C GLN A 263 8.80 29.81 2.04
N LEU A 264 8.02 30.09 3.09
CA LEU A 264 7.31 29.08 3.85
C LEU A 264 6.21 28.38 3.02
N ASN A 265 5.49 29.10 2.17
CA ASN A 265 4.48 28.53 1.31
C ASN A 265 5.10 27.67 0.19
N GLU A 266 6.21 28.11 -0.39
CA GLU A 266 6.97 27.32 -1.37
C GLU A 266 7.56 26.06 -0.72
N SER A 267 8.17 26.19 0.46
CA SER A 267 8.71 25.05 1.21
C SER A 267 7.62 24.05 1.57
N LYS A 268 6.42 24.52 1.97
CA LYS A 268 5.29 23.63 2.25
C LYS A 268 4.87 22.83 1.04
N LYS A 269 4.77 23.48 -0.13
CA LYS A 269 4.41 22.77 -1.38
C LYS A 269 5.48 21.72 -1.72
N THR A 270 6.75 22.09 -1.66
CA THR A 270 7.87 21.18 -1.92
C THR A 270 7.83 19.97 -0.97
N LEU A 271 7.62 20.20 0.34
CA LEU A 271 7.50 19.11 1.32
C LEU A 271 6.30 18.20 1.06
N MET A 272 5.15 18.76 0.63
CA MET A 272 3.99 17.96 0.24
C MET A 272 4.30 17.11 -0.99
N ASP A 273 4.96 17.67 -2.00
CA ASP A 273 5.34 16.96 -3.22
C ASP A 273 6.39 15.86 -2.92
N GLU A 274 7.32 16.10 -2.00
CA GLU A 274 8.27 15.10 -1.52
C GLU A 274 7.55 13.95 -0.79
N ILE A 275 6.62 14.26 0.11
CA ILE A 275 5.83 13.24 0.82
C ILE A 275 5.00 12.43 -0.18
N ASN A 276 4.31 13.09 -1.12
CA ASN A 276 3.57 12.39 -2.16
C ASN A 276 4.48 11.49 -3.00
N GLY A 277 5.70 11.95 -3.32
CA GLY A 277 6.71 11.15 -4.01
C GLY A 277 7.14 9.90 -3.25
N ILE A 278 7.27 9.99 -1.93
CA ILE A 278 7.60 8.86 -1.04
C ILE A 278 6.48 7.80 -1.05
N PHE A 279 5.22 8.22 -1.05
CA PHE A 279 4.06 7.34 -1.16
C PHE A 279 3.74 6.93 -2.60
N HIS A 280 4.52 7.39 -3.58
CA HIS A 280 4.28 7.19 -5.02
C HIS A 280 2.90 7.68 -5.48
N ILE A 281 2.47 8.82 -4.94
CA ILE A 281 1.22 9.49 -5.35
C ILE A 281 1.57 10.59 -6.35
N TYR A 282 0.94 10.55 -7.50
CA TYR A 282 1.12 11.46 -8.63
C TYR A 282 -0.23 12.04 -9.05
N ASP A 283 -0.21 13.12 -9.81
CA ASP A 283 -1.43 13.71 -10.39
C ASP A 283 -2.13 12.72 -11.36
N ASP A 284 -1.35 11.83 -11.99
CA ASP A 284 -1.84 10.73 -12.80
C ASP A 284 -2.17 9.51 -11.91
N PHE A 285 -3.46 9.16 -11.85
CA PHE A 285 -3.93 8.02 -11.06
C PHE A 285 -3.38 6.69 -11.56
N ASP A 286 -3.26 6.49 -12.88
CA ASP A 286 -2.72 5.23 -13.43
C ASP A 286 -1.27 5.02 -12.99
N LYS A 287 -0.48 6.09 -12.97
CA LYS A 287 0.89 6.05 -12.48
C LYS A 287 0.93 5.77 -10.97
N THR A 288 0.06 6.44 -10.20
CA THR A 288 -0.10 6.19 -8.75
C THR A 288 -0.48 4.74 -8.48
N PHE A 289 -1.44 4.21 -9.24
CA PHE A 289 -1.85 2.82 -9.11
C PHE A 289 -0.70 1.85 -9.39
N LYS A 290 -0.02 2.01 -10.53
CA LYS A 290 1.05 1.09 -10.96
C LYS A 290 2.27 1.10 -10.04
N LEU A 291 2.66 2.25 -9.50
CA LEU A 291 3.88 2.42 -8.71
C LEU A 291 3.63 2.40 -7.20
N GLY A 292 2.50 2.91 -6.73
CA GLY A 292 2.19 3.02 -5.31
C GLY A 292 1.29 1.90 -4.79
N ILE A 293 0.20 1.58 -5.50
CA ILE A 293 -0.84 0.68 -5.00
C ILE A 293 -0.59 -0.77 -5.41
N TYR A 294 -0.35 -1.03 -6.69
CA TYR A 294 -0.23 -2.38 -7.23
C TYR A 294 0.88 -3.23 -6.57
N PRO A 295 2.07 -2.71 -6.24
CA PRO A 295 3.07 -3.48 -5.52
C PRO A 295 2.59 -3.96 -4.14
N ILE A 296 1.79 -3.15 -3.44
CA ILE A 296 1.21 -3.51 -2.14
C ILE A 296 0.14 -4.59 -2.32
N VAL A 297 -0.69 -4.48 -3.37
CA VAL A 297 -1.67 -5.52 -3.73
C VAL A 297 -0.96 -6.85 -3.96
N LYS A 298 0.12 -6.88 -4.74
CA LYS A 298 0.90 -8.11 -4.98
C LYS A 298 1.57 -8.67 -3.72
N ALA A 299 2.04 -7.81 -2.82
CA ALA A 299 2.55 -8.25 -1.53
C ALA A 299 1.43 -8.89 -0.68
N PHE A 300 0.23 -8.32 -0.70
CA PHE A 300 -0.92 -8.85 0.01
C PHE A 300 -1.39 -10.20 -0.59
N GLU A 301 -1.51 -10.31 -1.89
CA GLU A 301 -1.80 -11.58 -2.57
C GLU A 301 -0.82 -12.66 -2.20
N THR A 302 0.48 -12.34 -2.18
CA THR A 302 1.54 -13.27 -1.77
C THR A 302 1.36 -13.71 -0.32
N ALA A 303 1.03 -12.79 0.58
CA ALA A 303 0.77 -13.11 1.99
C ALA A 303 -0.46 -14.04 2.14
N LEU A 304 -1.55 -13.77 1.42
CA LEU A 304 -2.76 -14.62 1.41
C LEU A 304 -2.43 -16.02 0.87
N ASN A 305 -1.77 -16.10 -0.27
CA ASN A 305 -1.44 -17.38 -0.92
C ASN A 305 -0.48 -18.24 -0.09
N THR A 306 0.41 -17.60 0.66
CA THR A 306 1.35 -18.31 1.53
C THR A 306 0.69 -18.90 2.75
N THR A 307 -0.28 -18.19 3.37
CA THR A 307 -0.78 -18.53 4.71
C THR A 307 -2.20 -19.09 4.74
N LEU A 308 -3.10 -18.65 3.84
CA LEU A 308 -4.49 -19.14 3.80
C LEU A 308 -4.65 -20.44 3.03
N LEU A 309 -3.79 -20.69 2.03
CA LEU A 309 -3.83 -21.94 1.28
C LEU A 309 -3.07 -23.03 2.04
N LEU A 310 -3.65 -24.24 2.06
CA LEU A 310 -2.95 -25.44 2.51
C LEU A 310 -1.89 -25.84 1.49
N GLU A 311 -0.82 -26.53 1.90
CA GLU A 311 0.26 -26.96 0.97
C GLU A 311 -0.27 -27.71 -0.26
N LYS A 312 -1.24 -28.58 -0.06
CA LYS A 312 -1.91 -29.34 -1.15
C LYS A 312 -2.77 -28.50 -2.10
N GLU A 313 -3.08 -27.24 -1.71
CA GLU A 313 -3.87 -26.30 -2.51
C GLU A 313 -3.01 -25.36 -3.33
N LYS A 314 -1.78 -25.04 -2.88
CA LYS A 314 -0.90 -24.03 -3.47
C LYS A 314 -0.60 -24.24 -4.96
N ASP A 315 -0.56 -25.50 -5.44
CA ASP A 315 -0.33 -25.81 -6.86
C ASP A 315 -1.57 -25.61 -7.74
N LYS A 316 -2.76 -25.48 -7.13
CA LYS A 316 -4.04 -25.52 -7.85
C LYS A 316 -4.91 -24.28 -7.61
N TYR A 317 -4.68 -23.55 -6.53
CA TYR A 317 -5.52 -22.42 -6.14
C TYR A 317 -4.65 -21.21 -5.87
N PHE A 318 -5.20 -20.02 -6.16
CA PHE A 318 -4.56 -18.75 -5.79
C PHE A 318 -5.62 -17.67 -5.53
N PHE A 319 -5.32 -16.81 -4.55
CA PHE A 319 -6.07 -15.59 -4.29
C PHE A 319 -5.51 -14.45 -5.13
N GLU A 320 -6.38 -13.65 -5.68
CA GLU A 320 -6.05 -12.45 -6.46
C GLU A 320 -7.04 -11.33 -6.14
N PHE A 321 -6.56 -10.10 -6.09
CA PHE A 321 -7.43 -8.92 -5.97
C PHE A 321 -8.02 -8.58 -7.34
N ASP A 322 -9.32 -8.33 -7.39
CA ASP A 322 -9.96 -7.80 -8.60
C ASP A 322 -9.70 -6.30 -8.72
N VAL A 323 -8.65 -5.97 -9.44
CA VAL A 323 -8.21 -4.59 -9.68
C VAL A 323 -9.05 -3.89 -10.76
N LYS A 324 -9.88 -4.64 -11.52
CA LYS A 324 -10.64 -4.11 -12.65
C LYS A 324 -11.59 -2.98 -12.25
N GLU A 325 -12.16 -3.05 -11.06
CA GLU A 325 -13.10 -2.02 -10.58
C GLU A 325 -12.43 -0.65 -10.34
N ILE A 326 -11.16 -0.63 -9.96
CA ILE A 326 -10.43 0.60 -9.65
C ILE A 326 -9.77 1.19 -10.88
N ILE A 327 -9.25 0.33 -11.78
CA ILE A 327 -8.63 0.78 -13.04
C ILE A 327 -9.69 1.08 -14.10
N ARG A 328 -10.99 1.01 -13.74
CA ARG A 328 -12.05 1.29 -14.72
C ARG A 328 -11.81 2.63 -15.40
N ALA A 329 -11.29 2.54 -16.62
CA ALA A 329 -11.27 3.63 -17.59
C ALA A 329 -12.64 4.33 -17.65
N SER A 330 -12.69 5.58 -18.05
CA SER A 330 -13.96 6.27 -18.22
C SER A 330 -14.94 5.40 -19.02
N LEU A 331 -16.22 5.51 -18.81
CA LEU A 331 -17.24 4.72 -19.52
C LEU A 331 -16.99 4.74 -21.04
N LYS A 332 -16.53 5.86 -21.57
CA LYS A 332 -16.19 6.05 -22.98
C LYS A 332 -15.01 5.17 -23.41
N GLU A 333 -13.89 5.24 -22.69
CA GLU A 333 -12.68 4.45 -23.01
C GLU A 333 -12.94 2.95 -22.90
N ARG A 334 -13.75 2.53 -21.92
CA ARG A 334 -14.15 1.14 -21.76
C ARG A 334 -14.98 0.64 -22.94
N TYR A 335 -15.98 1.40 -23.38
CA TYR A 335 -16.77 1.05 -24.56
C TYR A 335 -15.97 1.11 -25.86
N GLU A 336 -15.01 2.02 -26.00
CA GLU A 336 -14.07 2.03 -27.12
C GLU A 336 -13.19 0.76 -27.11
N SER A 337 -12.71 0.33 -25.96
CA SER A 337 -11.95 -0.92 -25.81
C SER A 337 -12.81 -2.16 -26.12
N TYR A 338 -14.06 -2.21 -25.66
CA TYR A 338 -14.99 -3.28 -26.01
C TYR A 338 -15.33 -3.32 -27.51
N LYS A 339 -15.48 -2.16 -28.12
CA LYS A 339 -15.68 -2.07 -29.56
C LYS A 339 -14.49 -2.69 -30.31
N LEU A 340 -13.27 -2.31 -29.93
CA LEU A 340 -12.05 -2.84 -30.53
C LEU A 340 -11.94 -4.36 -30.29
N ALA A 341 -12.16 -4.83 -29.07
CA ALA A 341 -12.10 -6.26 -28.73
C ALA A 341 -13.13 -7.10 -29.50
N LYS A 342 -14.34 -6.57 -29.72
CA LYS A 342 -15.37 -7.20 -30.56
C LYS A 342 -14.98 -7.21 -32.04
N GLU A 343 -14.46 -6.09 -32.54
CA GLU A 343 -14.06 -5.95 -33.95
C GLU A 343 -12.86 -6.85 -34.31
N THR A 344 -11.96 -7.07 -33.37
CA THR A 344 -10.80 -7.97 -33.52
C THR A 344 -11.10 -9.44 -33.26
N GLY A 345 -12.35 -9.77 -32.84
CA GLY A 345 -12.73 -11.13 -32.49
C GLY A 345 -12.14 -11.64 -31.16
N PHE A 346 -11.65 -10.74 -30.30
CA PHE A 346 -11.07 -11.11 -29.01
C PHE A 346 -12.13 -11.41 -27.95
N LEU A 347 -13.29 -10.71 -27.99
CA LEU A 347 -14.41 -10.92 -27.06
C LEU A 347 -15.73 -11.09 -27.80
N THR A 348 -16.58 -12.00 -27.29
CA THR A 348 -17.96 -12.10 -27.68
C THR A 348 -18.82 -10.99 -27.04
N VAL A 349 -20.01 -10.74 -27.59
CA VAL A 349 -20.96 -9.79 -27.00
C VAL A 349 -21.40 -10.24 -25.60
N ASN A 350 -21.55 -11.54 -25.37
CA ASN A 350 -21.96 -12.08 -24.07
C ASN A 350 -20.86 -11.95 -23.00
N GLU A 351 -19.59 -12.07 -23.39
CA GLU A 351 -18.46 -11.78 -22.49
C GLU A 351 -18.42 -10.30 -22.08
N ILE A 352 -18.61 -9.39 -23.05
CA ILE A 352 -18.72 -7.94 -22.75
C ILE A 352 -19.90 -7.65 -21.83
N ARG A 353 -21.06 -8.32 -22.05
CA ARG A 353 -22.23 -8.17 -21.18
C ARG A 353 -21.96 -8.66 -19.76
N ARG A 354 -21.20 -9.75 -19.61
CA ARG A 354 -20.79 -10.29 -18.31
C ARG A 354 -19.85 -9.35 -17.57
N GLU A 355 -18.89 -8.73 -18.26
CA GLU A 355 -18.02 -7.69 -17.66
C GLU A 355 -18.81 -6.48 -17.15
N GLU A 356 -19.99 -6.19 -17.76
CA GLU A 356 -20.91 -5.11 -17.35
C GLU A 356 -22.03 -5.60 -16.40
N ASN A 357 -21.89 -6.79 -15.81
CA ASN A 357 -22.90 -7.42 -14.94
C ASN A 357 -24.30 -7.51 -15.58
N ARG A 358 -24.36 -7.76 -16.89
CA ARG A 358 -25.61 -7.93 -17.64
C ARG A 358 -25.83 -9.39 -18.02
N ASN A 359 -27.08 -9.83 -17.97
CA ASN A 359 -27.44 -11.18 -18.36
C ASN A 359 -27.06 -11.45 -19.83
N LYS A 360 -26.62 -12.68 -20.11
CA LYS A 360 -26.36 -13.13 -21.46
C LYS A 360 -27.64 -13.10 -22.32
N ILE A 361 -27.46 -12.95 -23.61
CA ILE A 361 -28.53 -13.07 -24.62
C ILE A 361 -28.18 -14.28 -25.47
N GLU A 362 -29.13 -15.17 -25.67
CA GLU A 362 -28.97 -16.37 -26.49
C GLU A 362 -28.60 -15.99 -27.93
N GLY A 363 -27.64 -16.70 -28.52
CA GLY A 363 -27.16 -16.43 -29.88
C GLY A 363 -26.15 -15.27 -30.02
N LEU A 364 -25.66 -14.66 -28.93
CA LEU A 364 -24.63 -13.62 -28.97
C LEU A 364 -23.23 -14.07 -28.50
N ASP A 365 -23.00 -15.38 -28.39
CA ASP A 365 -21.67 -15.96 -28.16
C ASP A 365 -20.93 -16.11 -29.52
N ILE A 366 -20.80 -15.00 -30.25
CA ILE A 366 -20.28 -14.91 -31.61
C ILE A 366 -19.08 -13.97 -31.61
N ILE A 367 -17.98 -14.42 -32.21
CA ILE A 367 -16.80 -13.61 -32.49
C ILE A 367 -16.70 -13.29 -33.97
N ASN A 368 -16.12 -12.13 -34.29
CA ASN A 368 -15.83 -11.73 -35.67
C ASN A 368 -14.46 -12.28 -36.07
N VAL A 369 -14.42 -13.15 -37.06
CA VAL A 369 -13.18 -13.80 -37.54
C VAL A 369 -12.79 -13.28 -38.93
N GLY A 370 -12.20 -12.09 -38.95
CA GLY A 370 -11.44 -11.59 -40.13
C GLY A 370 -12.25 -11.01 -41.30
N LEU A 371 -11.64 -11.01 -42.47
CA LEU A 371 -12.05 -10.35 -43.68
C LEU A 371 -13.43 -10.78 -44.16
N GLY A 372 -14.39 -9.84 -44.17
CA GLY A 372 -15.73 -10.04 -44.73
C GLY A 372 -16.79 -10.42 -43.67
N ALA A 373 -16.55 -10.19 -42.40
CA ALA A 373 -17.51 -10.43 -41.32
C ALA A 373 -17.96 -11.90 -41.21
N VAL A 374 -17.02 -12.84 -41.26
CA VAL A 374 -17.31 -14.23 -40.92
C VAL A 374 -17.59 -14.30 -39.41
N LEU A 375 -18.77 -14.78 -39.06
CA LEU A 375 -19.24 -14.94 -37.68
C LEU A 375 -19.01 -16.37 -37.27
N TYR A 376 -18.33 -16.55 -36.14
CA TYR A 376 -18.11 -17.85 -35.50
C TYR A 376 -18.94 -17.98 -34.24
N ASP A 377 -19.83 -18.97 -34.20
CA ASP A 377 -20.60 -19.29 -33.01
C ASP A 377 -19.79 -20.27 -32.15
N THR A 378 -19.43 -19.82 -30.94
CA THR A 378 -18.58 -20.56 -30.00
C THR A 378 -19.30 -21.73 -29.33
N ASN A 379 -20.65 -21.79 -29.36
CA ASN A 379 -21.43 -22.88 -28.79
C ASN A 379 -21.66 -24.02 -29.79
N THR A 380 -21.92 -23.65 -31.07
CA THR A 380 -22.24 -24.61 -32.11
C THR A 380 -21.04 -24.98 -32.98
N HIS A 381 -19.90 -24.31 -32.78
CA HIS A 381 -18.68 -24.46 -33.57
C HIS A 381 -18.89 -24.29 -35.09
N THR A 382 -19.80 -23.38 -35.46
CA THR A 382 -20.15 -23.10 -36.84
C THR A 382 -19.72 -21.72 -37.32
N TYR A 383 -19.30 -21.62 -38.58
CA TYR A 383 -19.01 -20.36 -39.23
C TYR A 383 -20.20 -19.96 -40.08
N TYR A 384 -20.60 -18.69 -39.98
CA TYR A 384 -21.60 -18.08 -40.84
C TYR A 384 -21.01 -16.91 -41.60
N THR A 385 -21.13 -16.93 -42.93
CA THR A 385 -20.65 -15.86 -43.82
C THR A 385 -21.85 -15.05 -44.29
N PRO A 386 -22.13 -13.85 -43.73
CA PRO A 386 -23.33 -13.08 -44.06
C PRO A 386 -23.44 -12.70 -45.55
N ASN A 387 -22.30 -12.51 -46.23
CA ASN A 387 -22.27 -12.12 -47.63
C ASN A 387 -22.70 -13.24 -48.60
N THR A 388 -22.50 -14.51 -48.24
CA THR A 388 -22.87 -15.67 -49.07
C THR A 388 -24.06 -16.41 -48.50
N GLY A 389 -24.40 -16.19 -47.22
CA GLY A 389 -25.44 -16.93 -46.51
C GLY A 389 -25.04 -18.36 -46.17
N ASP A 390 -23.77 -18.72 -46.34
CA ASP A 390 -23.26 -20.08 -46.09
C ASP A 390 -22.97 -20.30 -44.62
N THR A 391 -23.36 -21.47 -44.10
CA THR A 391 -22.99 -21.96 -42.75
C THR A 391 -22.12 -23.20 -42.92
N GLN A 392 -20.92 -23.20 -42.34
CA GLN A 392 -19.97 -24.31 -42.37
C GLN A 392 -19.64 -24.75 -40.95
N SER A 393 -19.59 -26.08 -40.68
CA SER A 393 -19.11 -26.67 -39.43
C SER A 393 -17.67 -27.16 -39.59
N LEU A 394 -16.86 -27.03 -38.52
CA LEU A 394 -15.50 -27.56 -38.50
C LEU A 394 -15.46 -29.09 -38.53
N GLU A 395 -16.52 -29.77 -38.09
CA GLU A 395 -16.59 -31.24 -38.04
C GLU A 395 -16.79 -31.90 -39.42
N ALA A 396 -17.21 -31.10 -40.45
CA ALA A 396 -17.50 -31.63 -41.77
C ALA A 396 -16.30 -31.86 -42.70
N LYS A 397 -15.08 -31.56 -42.27
CA LYS A 397 -13.87 -31.69 -43.12
C LYS A 397 -13.07 -32.96 -42.93
N GLU A 398 -13.26 -33.75 -41.92
CA GLU A 398 -12.55 -35.02 -41.76
C GLU A 398 -13.15 -36.13 -42.65
N ASP A 399 -14.46 -36.15 -42.87
CA ASP A 399 -15.14 -37.15 -43.73
C ASP A 399 -14.90 -36.89 -45.23
N ASP A 400 -14.86 -35.61 -45.71
CA ASP A 400 -14.59 -35.27 -47.09
C ASP A 400 -13.15 -35.57 -47.55
N MET A 401 -12.18 -35.61 -46.61
CA MET A 401 -10.80 -35.98 -46.95
C MET A 401 -10.61 -37.49 -47.05
N LEU A 402 -11.44 -38.27 -46.39
CA LEU A 402 -11.38 -39.72 -46.51
C LEU A 402 -12.03 -40.24 -47.80
N GLU A 403 -13.17 -39.68 -48.24
CA GLU A 403 -13.79 -40.04 -49.53
C GLU A 403 -12.95 -39.59 -50.76
N GLY A 404 -12.24 -38.47 -50.67
CA GLY A 404 -11.31 -37.98 -51.73
C GLY A 404 -10.07 -38.87 -51.90
N HIS A 405 -9.64 -39.59 -50.88
CA HIS A 405 -8.51 -40.51 -50.92
C HIS A 405 -8.89 -41.90 -51.47
N GLU A 406 -10.14 -42.37 -51.26
CA GLU A 406 -10.63 -43.63 -51.83
C GLU A 406 -10.85 -43.53 -53.37
N LEU A 407 -11.37 -42.38 -53.85
CA LEU A 407 -11.58 -42.15 -55.28
C LEU A 407 -10.26 -41.94 -56.08
N ALA A 408 -9.20 -41.51 -55.45
CA ALA A 408 -7.87 -41.38 -56.07
C ALA A 408 -7.13 -42.73 -56.24
N HIS A 409 -7.48 -43.74 -55.42
CA HIS A 409 -6.90 -45.07 -55.55
C HIS A 409 -7.61 -45.94 -56.61
N GLU A 410 -8.90 -45.71 -56.91
CA GLU A 410 -9.61 -46.45 -57.97
C GLU A 410 -9.23 -46.03 -59.40
N PHE A 411 -8.67 -44.85 -59.64
CA PHE A 411 -8.26 -44.38 -60.98
C PHE A 411 -6.85 -44.83 -61.40
N ASP A 412 -6.04 -45.39 -60.52
CA ASP A 412 -4.64 -45.79 -60.82
C ASP A 412 -4.52 -47.29 -61.14
N GLU A 413 -5.55 -48.14 -60.90
CA GLU A 413 -5.55 -49.56 -61.23
C GLU A 413 -6.18 -49.94 -62.58
N SER A 414 -6.83 -48.97 -63.30
CA SER A 414 -7.48 -49.28 -64.62
C SER A 414 -6.67 -48.89 -65.89
N GLY A 415 -5.42 -48.47 -65.75
CA GLY A 415 -4.63 -47.92 -66.85
C GLY A 415 -3.36 -48.69 -67.25
N ASN A 416 -3.36 -50.04 -67.22
CA ASN A 416 -2.27 -50.76 -67.88
C ASN A 416 -2.69 -52.17 -68.33
N SER A 417 -3.39 -52.27 -69.44
CA SER A 417 -3.35 -53.48 -70.31
C SER A 417 -3.75 -53.10 -71.71
N SER A 418 -2.79 -52.95 -72.58
CA SER A 418 -2.75 -53.53 -73.93
C SER A 418 -1.58 -52.92 -74.77
N ASP A 419 -0.94 -53.81 -75.36
CA ASP A 419 -0.18 -53.78 -76.63
C ASP A 419 1.33 -53.47 -76.63
N GLY A 420 2.03 -54.59 -77.02
CA GLY A 420 3.20 -54.59 -77.80
C GLY A 420 4.36 -55.36 -77.27
#